data_0a7e1b11e29a38f9377b9e7539ceb325
#
_entry.id   0a7e1b11e29a38f9377b9e7539ceb325
#
_cell.length_a   1.000
_cell.length_b   1.000
_cell.length_c   1.000
_cell.angle_alpha   90.00
_cell.angle_beta   90.00
_cell.angle_gamma   90.00
#
_symmetry.space_group_name_H-M   'P 1'
#
loop_
_entity.id
_entity.type
_entity.pdbx_description
1 polymer ?
#
loop_
_entity_poly.entity_id
_entity_poly.type
_entity_poly.pdbx_seq_one_letter_code
_entity_poly.pdbx_strand_id
1 'polypeptide(L)'
;MKKIILLMFSVLCVNSFSYVERSEQVGNRGLELIRESNINQNMGLSKESGSTQIIDAYGGNGKFSKTKGLMIGTTSNFVAYPNITAGVTVAYDKYKYKPDNSDYWGRNYDVNTYFSYKLDKNLFTLGFGYSQSRHVEKRGYIGNLEFGRFLTGNTYLYTGFEGQNRNYRNSEDLKFINYKVGVLRQDTWKKFKFLNGIEFNMDNKKYDREDRGRGNITFVSRASYYIYDDLLFDVQYRGTKNSKFYNNVVGLGFTHYF
;
A
#
# COMPACT_ATOMS: atom_id res chain seq x y z
N MET A 1 -8.95 -24.91 -13.59
CA MET A 1 -8.35 -25.32 -12.30
C MET A 1 -7.39 -24.29 -11.72
N LYS A 2 -6.41 -23.73 -12.48
CA LYS A 2 -5.46 -22.70 -11.94
C LYS A 2 -6.13 -21.54 -11.19
N LYS A 3 -7.31 -21.03 -11.64
CA LYS A 3 -8.03 -19.91 -11.01
C LYS A 3 -8.67 -20.24 -9.65
N ILE A 4 -8.97 -21.49 -9.36
CA ILE A 4 -9.63 -21.92 -8.12
C ILE A 4 -8.61 -22.10 -6.99
N ILE A 5 -7.38 -22.54 -7.30
CA ILE A 5 -6.30 -22.70 -6.32
C ILE A 5 -5.91 -21.35 -5.72
N LEU A 6 -5.91 -20.28 -6.53
CA LEU A 6 -5.63 -18.91 -6.06
C LEU A 6 -6.64 -18.45 -4.99
N LEU A 7 -7.92 -18.83 -5.15
CA LEU A 7 -8.99 -18.43 -4.22
C LEU A 7 -8.93 -19.20 -2.88
N MET A 8 -8.47 -20.44 -2.87
CA MET A 8 -8.45 -21.28 -1.67
C MET A 8 -7.30 -20.96 -0.71
N PHE A 9 -6.13 -20.51 -1.20
CA PHE A 9 -5.00 -20.13 -0.35
C PHE A 9 -5.18 -18.80 0.38
N SER A 10 -6.00 -17.89 -0.14
CA SER A 10 -6.27 -16.59 0.48
C SER A 10 -7.03 -16.65 1.80
N VAL A 11 -7.61 -17.81 2.15
CA VAL A 11 -8.46 -17.96 3.34
C VAL A 11 -7.66 -18.33 4.61
N LEU A 12 -6.41 -18.75 4.50
CA LEU A 12 -5.67 -19.40 5.60
C LEU A 12 -4.74 -18.47 6.43
N CYS A 13 -4.42 -17.27 5.96
CA CYS A 13 -3.50 -16.38 6.69
C CYS A 13 -4.24 -15.31 7.47
N VAL A 14 -4.33 -15.47 8.76
CA VAL A 14 -5.08 -14.58 9.65
C VAL A 14 -4.23 -14.09 10.80
N ASN A 15 -4.31 -12.82 11.05
CA ASN A 15 -4.26 -12.03 12.27
C ASN A 15 -3.22 -10.92 12.36
N SER A 16 -3.68 -9.73 12.37
CA SER A 16 -3.61 -8.51 13.19
C SER A 16 -3.46 -7.20 12.42
N PHE A 17 -3.61 -5.99 12.63
CA PHE A 17 -4.25 -4.95 13.41
C PHE A 17 -3.74 -3.49 13.28
N SER A 18 -4.44 -2.43 12.82
CA SER A 18 -4.24 -1.01 13.13
C SER A 18 -5.37 -0.06 12.72
N TYR A 19 -5.65 1.01 13.45
CA TYR A 19 -6.86 1.84 13.30
C TYR A 19 -6.69 3.09 12.39
N VAL A 20 -5.69 3.92 12.58
CA VAL A 20 -5.50 5.16 11.79
C VAL A 20 -4.68 4.94 10.52
N GLU A 21 -3.81 3.95 10.52
CA GLU A 21 -2.89 3.65 9.42
C GLU A 21 -3.48 2.77 8.32
N ARG A 22 -4.70 2.35 8.48
CA ARG A 22 -5.38 1.38 7.67
C ARG A 22 -5.54 1.79 6.21
N SER A 23 -6.08 2.97 5.97
CA SER A 23 -6.19 3.54 4.62
C SER A 23 -4.84 3.90 4.03
N GLU A 24 -3.86 4.27 4.88
CA GLU A 24 -2.48 4.48 4.48
C GLU A 24 -1.84 3.19 3.96
N GLN A 25 -2.10 2.05 4.59
CA GLN A 25 -1.55 0.76 4.15
C GLN A 25 -2.12 0.34 2.80
N VAL A 26 -3.43 0.39 2.64
CA VAL A 26 -4.08 0.04 1.37
C VAL A 26 -3.72 1.03 0.27
N GLY A 27 -3.78 2.33 0.56
CA GLY A 27 -3.38 3.40 -0.36
C GLY A 27 -1.90 3.29 -0.73
N ASN A 28 -1.02 3.09 0.23
CA ASN A 28 0.41 2.91 -0.01
C ASN A 28 0.72 1.64 -0.82
N ARG A 29 0.02 0.53 -0.58
CA ARG A 29 0.21 -0.69 -1.37
C ARG A 29 -0.23 -0.50 -2.83
N GLY A 30 -1.28 0.25 -3.08
CA GLY A 30 -1.69 0.62 -4.43
C GLY A 30 -0.67 1.51 -5.14
N LEU A 31 -0.11 2.50 -4.44
CA LEU A 31 1.00 3.31 -4.95
C LEU A 31 2.25 2.47 -5.20
N GLU A 32 2.58 1.51 -4.34
CA GLU A 32 3.68 0.57 -4.54
C GLU A 32 3.50 -0.27 -5.80
N LEU A 33 2.28 -0.75 -6.09
CA LEU A 33 1.97 -1.46 -7.33
C LEU A 33 2.22 -0.61 -8.57
N ILE A 34 1.79 0.65 -8.57
CA ILE A 34 2.03 1.59 -9.67
C ILE A 34 3.54 1.82 -9.84
N ARG A 35 4.27 2.07 -8.75
CA ARG A 35 5.73 2.26 -8.77
C ARG A 35 6.44 1.02 -9.30
N GLU A 36 6.05 -0.17 -8.83
CA GLU A 36 6.62 -1.45 -9.23
C GLU A 36 6.36 -1.75 -10.72
N SER A 37 5.12 -1.54 -11.21
CA SER A 37 4.81 -1.70 -12.63
C SER A 37 5.70 -0.81 -13.50
N ASN A 38 5.93 0.44 -13.09
CA ASN A 38 6.83 1.36 -13.82
C ASN A 38 8.33 1.02 -13.65
N ILE A 39 8.75 0.45 -12.50
CA ILE A 39 10.11 -0.09 -12.32
C ILE A 39 10.32 -1.28 -13.26
N ASN A 40 9.37 -2.22 -13.32
CA ASN A 40 9.41 -3.38 -14.22
C ASN A 40 9.52 -2.96 -15.68
N GLN A 41 8.71 -1.98 -16.10
CA GLN A 41 8.81 -1.38 -17.45
C GLN A 41 10.18 -0.77 -17.70
N ASN A 42 10.74 -0.06 -16.73
CA ASN A 42 12.04 0.62 -16.85
C ASN A 42 13.23 -0.36 -16.84
N MET A 43 13.07 -1.54 -16.22
CA MET A 43 14.03 -2.65 -16.25
C MET A 43 13.93 -3.51 -17.53
N GLY A 44 12.93 -3.28 -18.38
CA GLY A 44 12.68 -4.09 -19.57
C GLY A 44 12.11 -5.48 -19.28
N LEU A 45 11.45 -5.66 -18.14
CA LEU A 45 10.78 -6.91 -17.75
C LEU A 45 9.41 -7.00 -18.44
N SER A 46 9.39 -7.45 -19.68
CA SER A 46 8.26 -7.35 -20.61
C SER A 46 6.96 -8.02 -20.12
N LYS A 47 7.05 -9.16 -19.43
CA LYS A 47 5.88 -9.81 -18.82
C LYS A 47 5.34 -9.02 -17.61
N GLU A 48 6.23 -8.42 -16.82
CA GLU A 48 5.91 -7.69 -15.61
C GLU A 48 5.51 -6.23 -15.86
N SER A 49 5.77 -5.71 -17.06
CA SER A 49 5.41 -4.35 -17.47
C SER A 49 4.01 -4.21 -18.09
N GLY A 50 3.29 -5.31 -18.21
CA GLY A 50 1.90 -5.35 -18.72
C GLY A 50 0.86 -5.12 -17.63
N SER A 51 -0.14 -5.99 -17.60
CA SER A 51 -1.15 -5.99 -16.53
C SER A 51 -0.71 -6.88 -15.37
N THR A 52 -0.90 -6.40 -14.14
CA THR A 52 -0.55 -7.11 -12.91
C THR A 52 -1.79 -7.25 -12.04
N GLN A 53 -2.01 -8.43 -11.48
CA GLN A 53 -3.03 -8.66 -10.44
C GLN A 53 -2.35 -9.12 -9.16
N ILE A 54 -2.85 -8.64 -8.02
CA ILE A 54 -2.39 -9.10 -6.69
C ILE A 54 -3.56 -9.54 -5.83
N ILE A 55 -3.28 -10.50 -4.95
CA ILE A 55 -4.12 -10.86 -3.81
C ILE A 55 -3.19 -10.94 -2.60
N ASP A 56 -3.37 -10.04 -1.64
CA ASP A 56 -2.57 -9.96 -0.43
C ASP A 56 -3.44 -10.20 0.81
N ALA A 57 -3.03 -11.13 1.67
CA ALA A 57 -3.50 -11.22 3.04
C ALA A 57 -2.46 -10.54 3.94
N TYR A 58 -2.89 -9.66 4.81
CA TYR A 58 -1.97 -8.88 5.65
C TYR A 58 -2.40 -8.80 7.10
N GLY A 59 -1.41 -8.58 7.91
CA GLY A 59 -1.56 -8.35 9.30
C GLY A 59 -0.53 -7.40 9.89
N GLY A 60 -0.94 -6.43 10.71
CA GLY A 60 -0.08 -5.45 11.38
C GLY A 60 -0.32 -5.32 12.89
N ASN A 61 0.68 -4.98 13.64
CA ASN A 61 0.65 -4.76 15.08
C ASN A 61 1.38 -3.46 15.41
N GLY A 62 0.64 -2.44 15.81
CA GLY A 62 1.14 -1.13 16.22
C GLY A 62 1.01 -0.87 17.71
N LYS A 63 1.53 0.28 18.16
CA LYS A 63 1.44 0.72 19.56
C LYS A 63 -0.02 0.85 20.02
N PHE A 64 -0.88 1.43 19.18
CA PHE A 64 -2.25 1.78 19.57
C PHE A 64 -3.29 0.79 19.07
N SER A 65 -2.93 -0.11 18.19
CA SER A 65 -3.95 -0.88 17.52
C SER A 65 -3.42 -2.08 16.76
N LYS A 66 -4.32 -2.87 16.27
CA LYS A 66 -4.14 -4.16 15.63
C LYS A 66 -5.13 -4.30 14.42
N THR A 67 -4.74 -4.75 13.15
CA THR A 67 -5.57 -4.95 11.93
C THR A 67 -5.38 -6.34 11.30
N LYS A 68 -6.30 -6.81 10.49
CA LYS A 68 -6.16 -7.97 9.61
C LYS A 68 -7.07 -7.85 8.41
N GLY A 69 -6.54 -8.12 7.24
CA GLY A 69 -7.31 -7.90 6.04
C GLY A 69 -6.84 -8.67 4.83
N LEU A 70 -7.66 -8.51 3.82
CA LEU A 70 -7.41 -8.99 2.46
C LEU A 70 -7.45 -7.79 1.52
N MET A 71 -6.59 -7.78 0.54
CA MET A 71 -6.58 -6.80 -0.53
C MET A 71 -6.45 -7.48 -1.87
N ILE A 72 -7.20 -7.00 -2.83
CA ILE A 72 -7.09 -7.35 -4.24
C ILE A 72 -6.73 -6.08 -4.98
N GLY A 73 -5.80 -6.16 -5.90
CA GLY A 73 -5.41 -5.02 -6.71
C GLY A 73 -5.08 -5.43 -8.14
N THR A 74 -5.19 -4.48 -9.04
CA THR A 74 -4.72 -4.63 -10.41
C THR A 74 -4.10 -3.34 -10.90
N THR A 75 -3.08 -3.47 -11.75
CA THR A 75 -2.56 -2.37 -12.57
C THR A 75 -2.54 -2.79 -14.02
N SER A 76 -2.64 -1.84 -14.93
CA SER A 76 -2.53 -2.07 -16.36
C SER A 76 -1.82 -0.92 -17.04
N ASN A 77 -0.85 -1.25 -17.91
CA ASN A 77 -0.27 -0.32 -18.85
C ASN A 77 -1.08 -0.38 -20.16
N PHE A 78 -1.39 0.76 -20.72
CA PHE A 78 -2.18 0.81 -21.96
C PHE A 78 -1.29 0.58 -23.17
N VAL A 79 -1.61 -0.41 -24.00
CA VAL A 79 -0.83 -0.74 -25.20
C VAL A 79 -0.69 0.46 -26.17
N ALA A 80 -1.77 1.24 -26.31
CA ALA A 80 -1.77 2.44 -27.15
C ALA A 80 -1.02 3.63 -26.51
N TYR A 81 -0.82 3.62 -25.20
CA TYR A 81 -0.18 4.68 -24.42
C TYR A 81 0.74 4.06 -23.36
N PRO A 82 1.91 3.51 -23.74
CA PRO A 82 2.78 2.75 -22.85
C PRO A 82 3.32 3.57 -21.66
N ASN A 83 3.25 4.90 -21.75
CA ASN A 83 3.63 5.80 -20.66
C ASN A 83 2.55 5.97 -19.59
N ILE A 84 1.36 5.39 -19.80
CA ILE A 84 0.23 5.50 -18.88
C ILE A 84 0.05 4.17 -18.17
N THR A 85 0.00 4.22 -16.84
CA THR A 85 -0.37 3.09 -15.99
C THR A 85 -1.57 3.49 -15.13
N ALA A 86 -2.61 2.69 -15.12
CA ALA A 86 -3.73 2.84 -14.19
C ALA A 86 -3.81 1.63 -13.26
N GLY A 87 -4.38 1.82 -12.08
CA GLY A 87 -4.56 0.75 -11.11
C GLY A 87 -5.72 0.98 -10.18
N VAL A 88 -6.23 -0.11 -9.62
CA VAL A 88 -7.26 -0.11 -8.58
C VAL A 88 -6.91 -1.14 -7.51
N THR A 89 -7.17 -0.79 -6.26
CA THR A 89 -7.10 -1.73 -5.13
C THR A 89 -8.39 -1.67 -4.34
N VAL A 90 -8.84 -2.85 -3.89
CA VAL A 90 -9.98 -3.01 -2.99
C VAL A 90 -9.52 -3.81 -1.80
N ALA A 91 -9.83 -3.34 -0.59
CA ALA A 91 -9.49 -4.06 0.63
C ALA A 91 -10.67 -4.17 1.58
N TYR A 92 -10.67 -5.27 2.31
CA TYR A 92 -11.53 -5.49 3.48
C TYR A 92 -10.65 -5.82 4.67
N ASP A 93 -10.80 -5.10 5.77
CA ASP A 93 -10.09 -5.41 7.00
C ASP A 93 -10.95 -5.34 8.27
N LYS A 94 -10.45 -5.99 9.31
CA LYS A 94 -10.90 -5.86 10.69
C LYS A 94 -9.80 -5.19 11.50
N TYR A 95 -10.20 -4.36 12.46
CA TYR A 95 -9.27 -3.66 13.35
C TYR A 95 -9.76 -3.67 14.80
N LYS A 96 -8.82 -3.56 15.74
CA LYS A 96 -9.06 -3.43 17.17
C LYS A 96 -8.21 -2.29 17.74
N TYR A 97 -8.84 -1.33 18.42
CA TYR A 97 -8.12 -0.24 19.07
C TYR A 97 -7.70 -0.67 20.50
N LYS A 98 -6.40 -0.61 20.79
CA LYS A 98 -5.84 -1.15 22.05
C LYS A 98 -6.17 -0.35 23.30
N PRO A 99 -6.20 1.02 23.30
CA PRO A 99 -6.50 1.79 24.48
C PRO A 99 -7.88 1.55 25.08
N ASP A 100 -8.84 1.13 24.26
CA ASP A 100 -10.22 0.93 24.73
C ASP A 100 -10.44 -0.37 25.53
N ASN A 101 -9.42 -1.23 25.68
CA ASN A 101 -9.50 -2.56 26.30
C ASN A 101 -10.69 -3.42 25.82
N SER A 102 -11.38 -2.97 24.79
CA SER A 102 -12.55 -3.65 24.24
C SER A 102 -12.10 -4.81 23.35
N ASP A 103 -12.81 -5.93 23.40
CA ASP A 103 -12.60 -7.03 22.45
C ASP A 103 -13.29 -6.81 21.11
N TYR A 104 -13.81 -5.62 20.92
CA TYR A 104 -14.54 -5.24 19.73
C TYR A 104 -13.61 -5.08 18.52
N TRP A 105 -14.02 -5.68 17.40
CA TRP A 105 -13.38 -5.58 16.10
C TRP A 105 -14.25 -4.78 15.13
N GLY A 106 -13.77 -3.60 14.75
CA GLY A 106 -14.36 -2.82 13.66
C GLY A 106 -14.12 -3.49 12.30
N ARG A 107 -14.93 -3.12 11.31
CA ARG A 107 -14.81 -3.60 9.91
C ARG A 107 -14.73 -2.42 8.98
N ASN A 108 -13.91 -2.55 7.93
CA ASN A 108 -13.69 -1.51 6.96
C ASN A 108 -13.66 -2.04 5.55
N TYR A 109 -13.96 -1.14 4.62
CA TYR A 109 -13.89 -1.31 3.18
C TYR A 109 -13.15 -0.12 2.60
N ASP A 110 -12.15 -0.39 1.78
CA ASP A 110 -11.33 0.63 1.13
C ASP A 110 -11.28 0.35 -0.36
N VAL A 111 -11.44 1.40 -1.16
CA VAL A 111 -11.25 1.36 -2.62
C VAL A 111 -10.33 2.50 -2.98
N ASN A 112 -9.26 2.21 -3.72
CA ASN A 112 -8.33 3.23 -4.19
C ASN A 112 -8.07 3.04 -5.68
N THR A 113 -8.02 4.15 -6.40
CA THR A 113 -7.70 4.22 -7.82
C THR A 113 -6.46 5.06 -8.01
N TYR A 114 -5.64 4.69 -8.97
CA TYR A 114 -4.35 5.34 -9.26
C TYR A 114 -4.18 5.50 -10.75
N PHE A 115 -3.54 6.59 -11.11
CA PHE A 115 -3.16 6.90 -12.48
C PHE A 115 -1.76 7.48 -12.48
N SER A 116 -0.87 6.98 -13.33
CA SER A 116 0.46 7.53 -13.50
C SER A 116 0.80 7.81 -14.96
N TYR A 117 1.59 8.84 -15.16
CA TYR A 117 2.15 9.23 -16.46
C TYR A 117 3.66 9.30 -16.36
N LYS A 118 4.35 8.52 -17.20
CA LYS A 118 5.81 8.46 -17.29
C LYS A 118 6.32 9.34 -18.43
N LEU A 119 7.22 10.26 -18.12
CA LEU A 119 7.93 11.11 -19.09
C LEU A 119 9.44 10.91 -18.89
N ASP A 120 10.09 10.24 -19.80
CA ASP A 120 11.48 9.82 -19.71
C ASP A 120 11.76 9.04 -18.42
N LYS A 121 12.59 9.64 -17.53
CA LYS A 121 12.90 9.09 -16.19
C LYS A 121 11.97 9.61 -15.09
N ASN A 122 11.01 10.45 -15.41
CA ASN A 122 10.10 11.05 -14.42
C ASN A 122 8.76 10.34 -14.44
N LEU A 123 8.13 10.22 -13.27
CA LEU A 123 6.81 9.63 -13.09
C LEU A 123 5.94 10.58 -12.28
N PHE A 124 4.75 10.89 -12.80
CA PHE A 124 3.71 11.64 -12.11
C PHE A 124 2.60 10.68 -11.75
N THR A 125 2.17 10.65 -10.49
CA THR A 125 1.10 9.76 -10.04
C THR A 125 0.03 10.54 -9.31
N LEU A 126 -1.23 10.30 -9.67
CA LEU A 126 -2.43 10.73 -8.97
C LEU A 126 -3.11 9.50 -8.37
N GLY A 127 -3.64 9.65 -7.16
CA GLY A 127 -4.41 8.60 -6.50
C GLY A 127 -5.64 9.18 -5.81
N PHE A 128 -6.73 8.43 -5.82
CA PHE A 128 -7.97 8.74 -5.12
C PHE A 128 -8.44 7.51 -4.37
N GLY A 129 -8.79 7.69 -3.10
CA GLY A 129 -9.28 6.62 -2.25
C GLY A 129 -10.57 6.99 -1.54
N TYR A 130 -11.37 5.97 -1.32
CA TYR A 130 -12.56 6.03 -0.47
C TYR A 130 -12.49 4.91 0.56
N SER A 131 -12.75 5.25 1.82
CA SER A 131 -12.87 4.28 2.91
C SER A 131 -14.18 4.43 3.66
N GLN A 132 -14.71 3.31 4.15
CA GLN A 132 -15.90 3.27 4.97
C GLN A 132 -15.76 2.24 6.08
N SER A 133 -16.11 2.63 7.31
CA SER A 133 -16.17 1.73 8.45
C SER A 133 -17.60 1.63 8.98
N ARG A 134 -18.02 0.41 9.30
CA ARG A 134 -19.37 0.20 9.82
C ARG A 134 -19.63 0.89 11.17
N HIS A 135 -18.61 1.09 12.00
CA HIS A 135 -18.80 1.49 13.39
C HIS A 135 -18.10 2.79 13.79
N VAL A 136 -17.01 3.18 13.14
CA VAL A 136 -16.18 4.31 13.58
C VAL A 136 -16.11 5.41 12.54
N GLU A 137 -15.61 5.11 11.36
CA GLU A 137 -15.52 6.05 10.26
C GLU A 137 -16.78 5.99 9.40
N LYS A 138 -17.46 7.11 9.25
CA LYS A 138 -18.64 7.21 8.40
C LYS A 138 -18.24 7.21 6.93
N ARG A 139 -17.20 7.98 6.59
CA ARG A 139 -16.56 8.09 5.26
C ARG A 139 -15.15 8.63 5.42
N GLY A 140 -14.24 8.15 4.58
CA GLY A 140 -12.92 8.71 4.41
C GLY A 140 -12.61 8.93 2.93
N TYR A 141 -12.01 10.05 2.61
CA TYR A 141 -11.51 10.38 1.28
C TYR A 141 -10.02 10.63 1.35
N ILE A 142 -9.28 10.09 0.39
CA ILE A 142 -7.84 10.22 0.28
C ILE A 142 -7.52 10.72 -1.12
N GLY A 143 -6.65 11.73 -1.20
CA GLY A 143 -6.07 12.20 -2.45
C GLY A 143 -4.56 12.09 -2.38
N ASN A 144 -3.92 11.52 -3.38
CA ASN A 144 -2.47 11.40 -3.49
C ASN A 144 -1.98 12.13 -4.72
N LEU A 145 -0.90 12.88 -4.58
CA LEU A 145 -0.12 13.46 -5.66
C LEU A 145 1.34 13.10 -5.42
N GLU A 146 1.98 12.44 -6.39
CA GLU A 146 3.37 12.03 -6.27
C GLU A 146 4.13 12.36 -7.55
N PHE A 147 5.34 12.85 -7.36
CA PHE A 147 6.36 13.00 -8.38
C PHE A 147 7.56 12.15 -8.02
N GLY A 148 8.09 11.43 -8.99
CA GLY A 148 9.29 10.64 -8.78
C GLY A 148 10.17 10.57 -10.02
N ARG A 149 11.39 10.06 -9.81
CA ARG A 149 12.40 9.94 -10.83
C ARG A 149 13.18 8.64 -10.71
N PHE A 150 13.38 7.97 -11.82
CA PHE A 150 14.28 6.83 -11.91
C PHE A 150 15.74 7.31 -11.90
N LEU A 151 16.48 6.96 -10.85
CA LEU A 151 17.93 7.22 -10.76
C LEU A 151 18.70 6.21 -11.62
N THR A 152 18.26 4.95 -11.57
CA THR A 152 18.75 3.83 -12.38
C THR A 152 17.56 3.02 -12.89
N GLY A 153 17.79 1.95 -13.66
CA GLY A 153 16.72 1.06 -14.14
C GLY A 153 15.83 0.50 -13.02
N ASN A 154 16.41 0.25 -11.84
CA ASN A 154 15.79 -0.44 -10.73
C ASN A 154 15.59 0.42 -9.45
N THR A 155 16.00 1.70 -9.46
CA THR A 155 15.96 2.59 -8.30
C THR A 155 15.13 3.82 -8.60
N TYR A 156 14.07 4.03 -7.81
CA TYR A 156 13.09 5.09 -7.94
C TYR A 156 13.08 5.98 -6.70
N LEU A 157 13.34 7.27 -6.87
CA LEU A 157 13.22 8.32 -5.86
C LEU A 157 11.91 9.05 -6.05
N TYR A 158 11.17 9.35 -4.98
CA TYR A 158 9.89 10.05 -5.07
C TYR A 158 9.64 11.00 -3.91
N THR A 159 8.80 11.97 -4.17
CA THR A 159 8.21 12.87 -3.19
C THR A 159 6.73 13.05 -3.48
N GLY A 160 5.92 13.34 -2.47
CA GLY A 160 4.49 13.49 -2.68
C GLY A 160 3.73 14.06 -1.50
N PHE A 161 2.45 14.26 -1.75
CA PHE A 161 1.47 14.74 -0.80
C PHE A 161 0.31 13.75 -0.74
N GLU A 162 -0.18 13.51 0.46
CA GLU A 162 -1.41 12.77 0.69
C GLU A 162 -2.35 13.62 1.53
N GLY A 163 -3.49 14.00 0.95
CA GLY A 163 -4.56 14.68 1.66
C GLY A 163 -5.59 13.67 2.14
N GLN A 164 -5.99 13.77 3.40
CA GLN A 164 -7.05 12.92 3.96
C GLN A 164 -8.15 13.78 4.58
N ASN A 165 -9.41 13.37 4.32
CA ASN A 165 -10.60 13.93 4.95
C ASN A 165 -11.46 12.75 5.45
N ARG A 166 -11.53 12.58 6.76
CA ARG A 166 -12.22 11.47 7.44
C ARG A 166 -13.33 11.97 8.35
N ASN A 167 -14.55 11.55 8.07
CA ASN A 167 -15.72 11.86 8.89
C ASN A 167 -15.99 10.70 9.85
N TYR A 168 -15.97 10.97 11.14
CA TYR A 168 -16.23 9.99 12.19
C TYR A 168 -17.67 10.07 12.70
N ARG A 169 -18.20 8.97 13.27
CA ARG A 169 -19.59 8.92 13.77
C ARG A 169 -19.76 9.63 15.11
N ASN A 170 -18.75 9.56 15.96
CA ASN A 170 -18.83 10.00 17.37
C ASN A 170 -17.67 10.92 17.75
N SER A 171 -17.02 11.56 16.80
CA SER A 171 -15.91 12.49 17.06
C SER A 171 -15.77 13.50 15.92
N GLU A 172 -14.92 14.49 16.12
CA GLU A 172 -14.61 15.51 15.12
C GLU A 172 -14.01 14.92 13.86
N ASP A 173 -14.31 15.53 12.72
CA ASP A 173 -13.76 15.17 11.43
C ASP A 173 -12.25 15.46 11.39
N LEU A 174 -11.49 14.50 10.90
CA LEU A 174 -10.03 14.61 10.76
C LEU A 174 -9.67 15.01 9.32
N LYS A 175 -9.00 16.15 9.21
CA LYS A 175 -8.44 16.65 7.93
C LYS A 175 -6.96 16.92 8.11
N PHE A 176 -6.11 16.27 7.29
CA PHE A 176 -4.67 16.51 7.34
C PHE A 176 -4.00 16.29 5.98
N ILE A 177 -2.78 16.79 5.86
CA ILE A 177 -1.91 16.57 4.72
C ILE A 177 -0.63 15.93 5.24
N ASN A 178 -0.25 14.83 4.62
CA ASN A 178 1.01 14.14 4.83
C ASN A 178 1.94 14.47 3.67
N TYR A 179 3.18 14.86 3.98
CA TYR A 179 4.28 15.03 3.03
C TYR A 179 5.17 13.79 3.12
N LYS A 180 5.57 13.24 1.98
CA LYS A 180 6.42 12.07 1.93
C LYS A 180 7.58 12.22 0.95
N VAL A 181 8.71 11.64 1.32
CA VAL A 181 9.90 11.48 0.46
C VAL A 181 10.41 10.07 0.67
N GLY A 182 10.69 9.36 -0.41
CA GLY A 182 11.15 8.00 -0.29
C GLY A 182 11.96 7.51 -1.48
N VAL A 183 12.61 6.39 -1.27
CA VAL A 183 13.33 5.65 -2.30
C VAL A 183 12.89 4.19 -2.28
N LEU A 184 12.67 3.63 -3.47
CA LEU A 184 12.44 2.21 -3.70
C LEU A 184 13.51 1.66 -4.62
N ARG A 185 13.95 0.43 -4.33
CA ARG A 185 14.84 -0.32 -5.20
C ARG A 185 14.33 -1.74 -5.37
N GLN A 186 14.33 -2.22 -6.62
CA GLN A 186 13.99 -3.58 -6.97
C GLN A 186 15.22 -4.30 -7.53
N ASP A 187 15.52 -5.45 -6.97
CA ASP A 187 16.59 -6.32 -7.46
C ASP A 187 16.00 -7.70 -7.80
N THR A 188 16.58 -8.37 -8.82
CA THR A 188 16.19 -9.73 -9.23
C THR A 188 17.39 -10.65 -9.12
N TRP A 189 17.18 -11.85 -8.57
CA TRP A 189 18.21 -12.87 -8.47
C TRP A 189 17.60 -14.27 -8.67
N LYS A 190 17.91 -14.90 -9.80
CA LYS A 190 17.32 -16.19 -10.20
C LYS A 190 15.79 -16.11 -10.21
N LYS A 191 15.14 -16.92 -9.36
CA LYS A 191 13.69 -16.96 -9.15
C LYS A 191 13.19 -16.02 -8.05
N PHE A 192 14.04 -15.12 -7.56
CA PHE A 192 13.66 -14.18 -6.52
C PHE A 192 13.64 -12.75 -7.05
N LYS A 193 12.67 -11.99 -6.60
CA LYS A 193 12.59 -10.53 -6.75
C LYS A 193 12.46 -9.90 -5.37
N PHE A 194 13.23 -8.84 -5.12
CA PHE A 194 13.27 -8.11 -3.88
C PHE A 194 12.94 -6.65 -4.14
N LEU A 195 11.91 -6.13 -3.48
CA LEU A 195 11.60 -4.71 -3.46
C LEU A 195 11.88 -4.19 -2.06
N ASN A 196 12.76 -3.22 -1.93
CA ASN A 196 13.12 -2.60 -0.67
C ASN A 196 13.00 -1.09 -0.78
N GLY A 197 12.58 -0.44 0.31
CA GLY A 197 12.48 1.01 0.33
C GLY A 197 12.46 1.61 1.72
N ILE A 198 12.70 2.91 1.74
CA ILE A 198 12.58 3.74 2.92
C ILE A 198 11.80 5.01 2.55
N GLU A 199 10.91 5.42 3.41
CA GLU A 199 10.04 6.59 3.23
C GLU A 199 10.02 7.42 4.51
N PHE A 200 10.23 8.71 4.38
CA PHE A 200 10.05 9.71 5.43
C PHE A 200 8.71 10.39 5.23
N ASN A 201 7.89 10.40 6.26
CA ASN A 201 6.57 11.00 6.27
C ASN A 201 6.50 12.12 7.30
N MET A 202 5.80 13.21 6.98
CA MET A 202 5.57 14.33 7.87
C MET A 202 4.13 14.84 7.75
N ASP A 203 3.37 14.77 8.82
CA ASP A 203 2.01 15.28 8.89
C ASP A 203 1.98 16.77 9.23
N ASN A 204 1.08 17.53 8.60
CA ASN A 204 0.90 18.97 8.90
C ASN A 204 0.20 19.21 10.24
N LYS A 205 -0.48 18.22 10.81
CA LYS A 205 -1.14 18.28 12.12
C LYS A 205 -0.54 17.27 13.09
N LYS A 206 -0.46 17.66 14.34
CA LYS A 206 -0.21 16.77 15.45
C LYS A 206 -1.55 16.11 15.82
N TYR A 207 -1.54 14.78 15.92
CA TYR A 207 -2.72 14.04 16.40
C TYR A 207 -2.82 14.20 17.92
N ASP A 208 -3.67 15.09 18.39
CA ASP A 208 -3.78 15.43 19.82
C ASP A 208 -4.21 14.25 20.69
N ARG A 209 -5.00 13.33 20.14
CA ARG A 209 -5.49 12.16 20.89
C ARG A 209 -4.46 11.05 21.10
N GLU A 210 -3.41 10.95 20.30
CA GLU A 210 -2.51 9.79 20.30
C GLU A 210 -1.02 10.13 20.49
N ASP A 211 -0.68 11.39 20.63
CA ASP A 211 0.70 11.89 20.80
C ASP A 211 1.72 11.22 19.86
N ARG A 212 1.37 11.05 18.59
CA ARG A 212 2.17 10.31 17.60
C ARG A 212 3.38 11.06 17.09
N GLY A 213 3.46 12.36 17.32
CA GLY A 213 4.44 13.22 16.66
C GLY A 213 4.07 13.54 15.21
N ARG A 214 4.85 14.37 14.54
CA ARG A 214 4.58 14.85 13.18
C ARG A 214 5.32 14.06 12.09
N GLY A 215 6.40 13.40 12.43
CA GLY A 215 7.25 12.70 11.47
C GLY A 215 7.43 11.24 11.81
N ASN A 216 7.56 10.40 10.79
CA ASN A 216 7.88 8.99 10.94
C ASN A 216 8.74 8.48 9.78
N ILE A 217 9.38 7.34 10.00
CA ILE A 217 10.13 6.60 8.99
C ILE A 217 9.39 5.31 8.72
N THR A 218 9.20 4.97 7.45
CA THR A 218 8.61 3.72 7.00
C THR A 218 9.65 2.92 6.22
N PHE A 219 9.82 1.67 6.60
CA PHE A 219 10.56 0.66 5.84
C PHE A 219 9.58 -0.23 5.09
N VAL A 220 9.86 -0.47 3.82
CA VAL A 220 9.12 -1.38 2.95
C VAL A 220 10.08 -2.46 2.48
N SER A 221 9.70 -3.71 2.62
CA SER A 221 10.46 -4.84 2.08
C SER A 221 9.50 -5.89 1.57
N ARG A 222 9.75 -6.40 0.36
CA ARG A 222 9.02 -7.53 -0.20
C ARG A 222 9.99 -8.48 -0.87
N ALA A 223 9.84 -9.76 -0.57
CA ALA A 223 10.51 -10.86 -1.25
C ALA A 223 9.46 -11.65 -2.03
N SER A 224 9.68 -11.84 -3.31
CA SER A 224 8.80 -12.57 -4.21
C SER A 224 9.55 -13.76 -4.80
N TYR A 225 8.89 -14.90 -4.89
CA TYR A 225 9.43 -16.12 -5.51
C TYR A 225 8.57 -16.52 -6.71
N TYR A 226 9.20 -16.69 -7.87
CA TYR A 226 8.53 -17.15 -9.10
C TYR A 226 8.17 -18.64 -8.98
N ILE A 227 6.88 -18.92 -8.76
CA ILE A 227 6.31 -20.29 -8.84
C ILE A 227 6.24 -20.71 -10.30
N TYR A 228 5.76 -19.80 -11.14
CA TYR A 228 5.74 -19.89 -12.60
C TYR A 228 6.26 -18.57 -13.18
N ASP A 229 6.50 -18.53 -14.50
CA ASP A 229 7.02 -17.33 -15.18
C ASP A 229 6.13 -16.07 -15.06
N ASP A 230 4.86 -16.27 -14.72
CA ASP A 230 3.82 -15.25 -14.61
C ASP A 230 3.19 -15.16 -13.23
N LEU A 231 3.54 -16.07 -12.29
CA LEU A 231 2.96 -16.14 -10.95
C LEU A 231 4.04 -16.14 -9.86
N LEU A 232 3.98 -15.18 -8.95
CA LEU A 232 4.85 -15.07 -7.80
C LEU A 232 4.08 -15.30 -6.50
N PHE A 233 4.77 -15.90 -5.53
CA PHE A 233 4.40 -15.85 -4.11
C PHE A 233 5.18 -14.72 -3.44
N ASP A 234 4.48 -13.88 -2.69
CA ASP A 234 5.01 -12.68 -2.05
C ASP A 234 4.99 -12.80 -0.53
N VAL A 235 6.10 -12.42 0.10
CA VAL A 235 6.17 -12.12 1.53
C VAL A 235 6.54 -10.65 1.66
N GLN A 236 5.75 -9.87 2.39
CA GLN A 236 5.94 -8.43 2.52
C GLN A 236 5.98 -7.98 3.97
N TYR A 237 6.79 -6.97 4.22
CA TYR A 237 6.90 -6.28 5.51
C TYR A 237 6.85 -4.77 5.29
N ARG A 238 6.08 -4.10 6.15
CA ARG A 238 6.07 -2.64 6.24
C ARG A 238 6.17 -2.26 7.72
N GLY A 239 7.24 -1.57 8.09
CA GLY A 239 7.47 -1.07 9.45
C GLY A 239 7.51 0.45 9.49
N THR A 240 6.59 1.08 10.21
CA THR A 240 6.57 2.54 10.43
C THR A 240 6.93 2.85 11.87
N LYS A 241 7.81 3.82 12.09
CA LYS A 241 8.31 4.17 13.42
C LYS A 241 8.70 5.65 13.55
N ASN A 242 8.46 6.21 14.76
CA ASN A 242 9.12 7.40 15.30
C ASN A 242 9.40 7.22 16.81
N SER A 243 9.78 8.29 17.52
CA SER A 243 10.08 8.23 18.95
C SER A 243 8.89 7.84 19.84
N LYS A 244 7.67 8.04 19.38
CA LYS A 244 6.42 7.87 20.16
C LYS A 244 5.54 6.74 19.67
N PHE A 245 5.76 6.27 18.45
CA PHE A 245 4.86 5.42 17.71
C PHE A 245 5.61 4.36 16.90
N TYR A 246 5.02 3.18 16.77
CA TYR A 246 5.44 2.15 15.83
C TYR A 246 4.22 1.39 15.27
N ASN A 247 4.34 0.91 14.04
CA ASN A 247 3.44 -0.07 13.44
C ASN A 247 4.22 -1.02 12.55
N ASN A 248 3.95 -2.31 12.65
CA ASN A 248 4.55 -3.35 11.84
C ASN A 248 3.46 -4.14 11.14
N VAL A 249 3.56 -4.27 9.83
CA VAL A 249 2.65 -5.05 9.00
C VAL A 249 3.42 -6.13 8.28
N VAL A 250 2.89 -7.33 8.32
CA VAL A 250 3.37 -8.47 7.52
C VAL A 250 2.24 -8.88 6.59
N GLY A 251 2.56 -9.23 5.38
CA GLY A 251 1.61 -9.75 4.40
C GLY A 251 2.18 -10.95 3.67
N LEU A 252 1.27 -11.79 3.21
CA LEU A 252 1.53 -12.88 2.28
C LEU A 252 0.58 -12.71 1.09
N GLY A 253 1.05 -12.97 -0.10
CA GLY A 253 0.21 -12.78 -1.27
C GLY A 253 0.70 -13.50 -2.50
N PHE A 254 -0.02 -13.23 -3.59
CA PHE A 254 0.33 -13.68 -4.91
C PHE A 254 0.24 -12.51 -5.88
N THR A 255 1.24 -12.42 -6.74
CA THR A 255 1.26 -11.49 -7.87
C THR A 255 1.21 -12.30 -9.16
N HIS A 256 0.29 -11.96 -10.07
CA HIS A 256 0.15 -12.57 -11.39
C HIS A 256 0.30 -11.51 -12.47
N TYR A 257 1.13 -11.79 -13.47
CA TYR A 257 1.39 -10.95 -14.65
C TYR A 257 0.69 -11.54 -15.90
N PHE A 258 0.18 -10.63 -16.75
CA PHE A 258 -0.53 -10.99 -18.00
C PHE A 258 0.19 -10.47 -19.24
#